data_c2f47320ae0841383830f8cccbc0e972
#
_entry.id   c2f47320ae0841383830f8cccbc0e972
#
_cell.length_a   1.000
_cell.length_b   1.000
_cell.length_c   1.000
_cell.angle_alpha   90.00
_cell.angle_beta   90.00
_cell.angle_gamma   90.00
#
_symmetry.space_group_name_H-M   'P 1'
#
loop_
_entity.id
_entity.type
_entity.pdbx_description
1 polymer ?
#
loop_
_entity_poly.entity_id
_entity_poly.type
_entity_poly.pdbx_seq_one_letter_code
_entity_poly.pdbx_strand_id
1 'polypeptide(L)'
;MDQYITKYLGLDVHKETIAVAIARAGRSEPIYYGEIPNNAGAIRKLVKKVVANGERVSFCYEAGPCGYDVYRQLIDIGQKCDVVAPSLIPKKSGDRVKTDRRDATTLTRLYRAGELTPVWVPYKEQEAIRDLTRAREDMKSMEGHAKQRLGAFLLRHGKRFSGKCKWTPRRARSGTPA
;
A
#
# COMPACT_ATOMS: atom_id res chain seq x y z
N MET A 1 -22.31 -14.65 22.44
CA MET A 1 -21.90 -15.78 21.56
C MET A 1 -20.83 -15.25 20.63
N ASP A 2 -19.60 -15.70 20.81
CA ASP A 2 -18.52 -15.39 19.87
C ASP A 2 -18.85 -16.01 18.52
N GLN A 3 -19.20 -15.16 17.58
CA GLN A 3 -19.54 -15.61 16.23
C GLN A 3 -18.25 -15.79 15.46
N TYR A 4 -17.84 -17.02 15.24
CA TYR A 4 -16.62 -17.37 14.53
C TYR A 4 -16.64 -16.90 13.06
N ILE A 5 -15.50 -16.44 12.57
CA ILE A 5 -15.33 -16.16 11.14
C ILE A 5 -15.34 -17.47 10.37
N THR A 6 -16.18 -17.55 9.34
CA THR A 6 -16.35 -18.77 8.54
C THR A 6 -15.57 -18.74 7.22
N LYS A 7 -15.27 -17.54 6.71
CA LYS A 7 -14.49 -17.32 5.48
C LYS A 7 -13.47 -16.21 5.64
N TYR A 8 -12.32 -16.39 5.03
CA TYR A 8 -11.21 -15.43 4.95
C TYR A 8 -10.95 -15.11 3.49
N LEU A 9 -10.88 -13.82 3.15
CA LEU A 9 -10.58 -13.35 1.81
C LEU A 9 -9.30 -12.52 1.82
N GLY A 10 -8.36 -12.90 0.97
CA GLY A 10 -7.17 -12.11 0.65
C GLY A 10 -7.41 -11.40 -0.67
N LEU A 11 -7.13 -10.11 -0.69
CA LEU A 11 -7.28 -9.24 -1.83
C LEU A 11 -5.90 -8.73 -2.24
N ASP A 12 -5.50 -8.95 -3.48
CA ASP A 12 -4.35 -8.29 -4.07
C ASP A 12 -4.86 -7.12 -4.90
N VAL A 13 -4.64 -5.90 -4.38
CA VAL A 13 -5.31 -4.66 -4.83
C VAL A 13 -4.41 -3.90 -5.78
N HIS A 14 -4.80 -3.83 -7.04
CA HIS A 14 -4.20 -3.01 -8.08
C HIS A 14 -5.09 -1.83 -8.45
N LYS A 15 -4.55 -0.90 -9.24
CA LYS A 15 -5.25 0.32 -9.66
C LYS A 15 -6.60 0.01 -10.32
N GLU A 16 -6.63 -0.93 -11.27
CA GLU A 16 -7.81 -1.23 -12.09
C GLU A 16 -8.54 -2.49 -11.62
N THR A 17 -7.83 -3.41 -10.94
CA THR A 17 -8.33 -4.74 -10.62
C THR A 17 -7.99 -5.17 -9.20
N ILE A 18 -8.71 -6.14 -8.70
CA ILE A 18 -8.47 -6.82 -7.42
C ILE A 18 -8.51 -8.32 -7.66
N ALA A 19 -7.39 -9.00 -7.46
CA ALA A 19 -7.36 -10.46 -7.43
C ALA A 19 -7.84 -10.96 -6.06
N VAL A 20 -8.75 -11.93 -6.08
CA VAL A 20 -9.45 -12.40 -4.88
C VAL A 20 -9.20 -13.89 -4.68
N ALA A 21 -8.82 -14.28 -3.46
CA ALA A 21 -8.78 -15.66 -3.03
C ALA A 21 -9.63 -15.86 -1.77
N ILE A 22 -10.18 -17.04 -1.60
CA ILE A 22 -11.11 -17.38 -0.50
C ILE A 22 -10.62 -18.64 0.20
N ALA A 23 -10.57 -18.62 1.52
CA ALA A 23 -10.41 -19.79 2.36
C ALA A 23 -11.59 -19.93 3.32
N ARG A 24 -12.11 -21.12 3.49
CA ARG A 24 -13.03 -21.44 4.61
C ARG A 24 -12.24 -21.62 5.90
N ALA A 25 -12.90 -21.45 7.04
CA ALA A 25 -12.34 -21.88 8.30
C ALA A 25 -11.98 -23.39 8.23
N GLY A 26 -10.85 -23.77 8.84
CA GLY A 26 -10.30 -25.12 8.76
C GLY A 26 -9.02 -25.21 7.94
N ARG A 27 -8.67 -26.40 7.43
CA ARG A 27 -7.37 -26.70 6.83
C ARG A 27 -7.37 -26.80 5.29
N SER A 28 -8.53 -26.62 4.64
CA SER A 28 -8.62 -26.69 3.18
C SER A 28 -7.77 -25.60 2.50
N GLU A 29 -7.15 -25.91 1.37
CA GLU A 29 -6.39 -24.89 0.64
C GLU A 29 -7.27 -23.73 0.18
N PRO A 30 -6.74 -22.48 0.17
CA PRO A 30 -7.45 -21.35 -0.39
C PRO A 30 -7.72 -21.53 -1.89
N ILE A 31 -8.88 -21.12 -2.32
CA ILE A 31 -9.31 -21.18 -3.71
C ILE A 31 -9.19 -19.78 -4.33
N TYR A 32 -8.55 -19.68 -5.47
CA TYR A 32 -8.59 -18.46 -6.25
C TYR A 32 -10.00 -18.25 -6.80
N TYR A 33 -10.62 -17.16 -6.39
CA TYR A 33 -11.98 -16.81 -6.80
C TYR A 33 -12.03 -16.17 -8.19
N GLY A 34 -10.99 -15.43 -8.54
CA GLY A 34 -10.89 -14.66 -9.78
C GLY A 34 -10.49 -13.21 -9.53
N GLU A 35 -10.64 -12.41 -10.55
CA GLU A 35 -10.33 -10.99 -10.55
C GLU A 35 -11.63 -10.18 -10.70
N ILE A 36 -11.71 -9.06 -10.01
CA ILE A 36 -12.83 -8.12 -10.10
C ILE A 36 -12.29 -6.72 -10.40
N PRO A 37 -13.07 -5.83 -11.05
CA PRO A 37 -12.71 -4.42 -11.17
C PRO A 37 -12.58 -3.75 -9.80
N ASN A 38 -11.59 -2.87 -9.66
CA ASN A 38 -11.40 -2.09 -8.44
C ASN A 38 -12.37 -0.89 -8.40
N ASN A 39 -13.62 -1.17 -8.11
CA ASN A 39 -14.66 -0.16 -7.91
C ASN A 39 -15.72 -0.61 -6.89
N ALA A 40 -16.43 0.36 -6.33
CA ALA A 40 -17.43 0.12 -5.29
C ALA A 40 -18.54 -0.85 -5.70
N GLY A 41 -18.94 -0.86 -6.98
CA GLY A 41 -19.99 -1.75 -7.50
C GLY A 41 -19.53 -3.21 -7.49
N ALA A 42 -18.32 -3.48 -7.93
CA ALA A 42 -17.73 -4.82 -7.95
C ALA A 42 -17.47 -5.35 -6.52
N ILE A 43 -16.95 -4.50 -5.64
CA ILE A 43 -16.74 -4.84 -4.22
C ILE A 43 -18.06 -5.22 -3.55
N ARG A 44 -19.12 -4.43 -3.72
CA ARG A 44 -20.46 -4.75 -3.19
C ARG A 44 -21.02 -6.05 -3.74
N LYS A 45 -20.83 -6.33 -5.04
CA LYS A 45 -21.25 -7.61 -5.67
C LYS A 45 -20.47 -8.78 -5.08
N LEU A 46 -19.15 -8.64 -4.89
CA LEU A 46 -18.33 -9.65 -4.24
C LEU A 46 -18.86 -9.95 -2.84
N VAL A 47 -19.05 -8.92 -2.01
CA VAL A 47 -19.54 -9.07 -0.63
C VAL A 47 -20.89 -9.79 -0.60
N LYS A 48 -21.87 -9.37 -1.41
CA LYS A 48 -23.17 -10.05 -1.51
C LYS A 48 -23.04 -11.53 -1.84
N LYS A 49 -22.08 -11.89 -2.69
CA LYS A 49 -21.89 -13.28 -3.12
C LYS A 49 -21.19 -14.14 -2.07
N VAL A 50 -20.25 -13.58 -1.29
CA VAL A 50 -19.46 -14.34 -0.32
C VAL A 50 -20.09 -14.38 1.07
N VAL A 51 -20.94 -13.41 1.42
CA VAL A 51 -21.67 -13.30 2.71
C VAL A 51 -23.05 -14.02 2.65
N ALA A 52 -23.28 -14.88 1.67
CA ALA A 52 -24.52 -15.62 1.59
C ALA A 52 -24.78 -16.44 2.88
N ASN A 53 -26.05 -16.54 3.28
CA ASN A 53 -26.52 -17.37 4.41
C ASN A 53 -26.03 -16.96 5.82
N GLY A 54 -25.76 -15.65 6.05
CA GLY A 54 -25.35 -15.18 7.37
C GLY A 54 -23.93 -15.56 7.78
N GLU A 55 -23.10 -16.01 6.84
CA GLU A 55 -21.72 -16.34 7.07
C GLU A 55 -20.90 -15.08 7.44
N ARG A 56 -20.03 -15.20 8.42
CA ARG A 56 -19.08 -14.13 8.78
C ARG A 56 -17.82 -14.23 7.95
N VAL A 57 -17.55 -13.15 7.27
CA VAL A 57 -16.43 -13.02 6.35
C VAL A 57 -15.45 -11.96 6.86
N SER A 58 -14.16 -12.27 6.78
CA SER A 58 -13.11 -11.31 7.08
C SER A 58 -12.21 -11.13 5.86
N PHE A 59 -11.91 -9.88 5.55
CA PHE A 59 -11.09 -9.48 4.41
C PHE A 59 -9.72 -9.04 4.88
N CYS A 60 -8.70 -9.23 4.05
CA CYS A 60 -7.41 -8.59 4.24
C CYS A 60 -6.78 -8.22 2.90
N TYR A 61 -5.94 -7.19 2.91
CA TYR A 61 -5.10 -6.85 1.77
C TYR A 61 -3.80 -6.18 2.21
N GLU A 62 -2.81 -6.21 1.31
CA GLU A 62 -1.51 -5.58 1.52
C GLU A 62 -1.61 -4.08 1.26
N ALA A 63 -1.09 -3.26 2.20
CA ALA A 63 -0.99 -1.81 2.02
C ALA A 63 -0.11 -1.48 0.81
N GLY A 64 -0.65 -0.73 -0.13
CA GLY A 64 0.00 -0.39 -1.38
C GLY A 64 -0.39 0.99 -1.90
N PRO A 65 -0.03 1.31 -3.16
CA PRO A 65 -0.31 2.62 -3.77
C PRO A 65 -1.80 2.99 -3.82
N CYS A 66 -2.69 1.98 -3.77
CA CYS A 66 -4.14 2.19 -3.77
C CYS A 66 -4.70 2.69 -2.42
N GLY A 67 -3.84 2.86 -1.41
CA GLY A 67 -4.21 3.42 -0.11
C GLY A 67 -5.23 2.57 0.65
N TYR A 68 -6.15 3.24 1.35
CA TYR A 68 -7.12 2.59 2.24
C TYR A 68 -8.57 2.65 1.75
N ASP A 69 -8.79 2.95 0.46
CA ASP A 69 -10.14 3.10 -0.07
C ASP A 69 -10.95 1.80 -0.03
N VAL A 70 -10.33 0.67 -0.41
CA VAL A 70 -10.97 -0.66 -0.33
C VAL A 70 -11.32 -1.02 1.13
N TYR A 71 -10.45 -0.70 2.08
CA TYR A 71 -10.73 -0.89 3.51
C TYR A 71 -11.98 -0.11 3.94
N ARG A 72 -12.04 1.18 3.60
CA ARG A 72 -13.17 2.04 3.97
C ARG A 72 -14.47 1.56 3.34
N GLN A 73 -14.45 1.19 2.08
CA GLN A 73 -15.62 0.63 1.40
C GLN A 73 -16.14 -0.66 2.07
N LEU A 74 -15.24 -1.54 2.51
CA LEU A 74 -15.62 -2.77 3.22
C LEU A 74 -16.17 -2.48 4.62
N ILE A 75 -15.55 -1.59 5.38
CA ILE A 75 -16.03 -1.17 6.70
C ILE A 75 -17.41 -0.49 6.60
N ASP A 76 -17.60 0.40 5.62
CA ASP A 76 -18.87 1.14 5.40
C ASP A 76 -20.05 0.19 5.10
N ILE A 77 -19.78 -0.98 4.52
CA ILE A 77 -20.81 -2.01 4.29
C ILE A 77 -20.83 -3.10 5.38
N GLY A 78 -20.20 -2.82 6.54
CA GLY A 78 -20.25 -3.65 7.73
C GLY A 78 -19.37 -4.90 7.68
N GLN A 79 -18.36 -4.94 6.82
CA GLN A 79 -17.45 -6.09 6.73
C GLN A 79 -16.16 -5.84 7.51
N LYS A 80 -15.65 -6.88 8.17
CA LYS A 80 -14.32 -6.83 8.79
C LYS A 80 -13.24 -6.83 7.71
N CYS A 81 -12.32 -5.88 7.77
CA CYS A 81 -11.17 -5.81 6.89
C CYS A 81 -9.91 -5.43 7.68
N ASP A 82 -8.83 -6.15 7.44
CA ASP A 82 -7.51 -5.87 8.00
C ASP A 82 -6.55 -5.46 6.87
N VAL A 83 -5.75 -4.42 7.10
CA VAL A 83 -4.69 -4.01 6.19
C VAL A 83 -3.35 -4.46 6.75
N VAL A 84 -2.49 -5.01 5.92
CA VAL A 84 -1.20 -5.57 6.33
C VAL A 84 -0.06 -4.83 5.66
N ALA A 85 1.00 -4.51 6.39
CA ALA A 85 2.19 -3.91 5.79
C ALA A 85 2.99 -4.95 5.00
N PRO A 86 3.48 -4.61 3.79
CA PRO A 86 4.30 -5.51 2.96
C PRO A 86 5.51 -6.10 3.66
N SER A 87 6.14 -5.31 4.54
CA SER A 87 7.32 -5.70 5.32
C SER A 87 7.03 -6.72 6.43
N LEU A 88 5.77 -6.87 6.82
CA LEU A 88 5.32 -7.78 7.88
C LEU A 88 4.73 -9.08 7.34
N ILE A 89 4.66 -9.26 6.01
CA ILE A 89 4.17 -10.49 5.40
C ILE A 89 5.31 -11.50 5.33
N PRO A 90 5.17 -12.69 5.94
CA PRO A 90 6.17 -13.76 5.85
C PRO A 90 6.42 -14.18 4.39
N LYS A 91 7.69 -14.13 3.96
CA LYS A 91 8.10 -14.54 2.61
C LYS A 91 8.83 -15.87 2.67
N LYS A 92 8.45 -16.82 1.81
CA LYS A 92 9.23 -18.06 1.65
C LYS A 92 10.43 -17.78 0.74
N SER A 93 11.64 -18.21 1.18
CA SER A 93 12.81 -18.18 0.31
C SER A 93 12.57 -19.11 -0.88
N GLY A 94 12.76 -18.60 -2.12
CA GLY A 94 12.61 -19.39 -3.35
C GLY A 94 11.38 -19.05 -4.20
N ASP A 95 10.42 -18.28 -3.71
CA ASP A 95 9.26 -17.82 -4.51
C ASP A 95 9.68 -16.71 -5.48
N ARG A 96 10.20 -17.14 -6.66
CA ARG A 96 10.69 -16.21 -7.70
C ARG A 96 9.62 -15.73 -8.68
N VAL A 97 8.49 -16.44 -8.79
CA VAL A 97 7.43 -16.09 -9.74
C VAL A 97 6.27 -15.44 -9.00
N LYS A 98 6.21 -14.12 -9.10
CA LYS A 98 5.13 -13.32 -8.56
C LYS A 98 3.96 -13.29 -9.54
N THR A 99 2.75 -13.63 -9.08
CA THR A 99 1.50 -13.47 -9.82
C THR A 99 0.38 -13.09 -8.85
N ASP A 100 -0.51 -12.20 -9.27
CA ASP A 100 -1.61 -11.70 -8.45
C ASP A 100 -2.46 -12.82 -7.84
N ARG A 101 -2.67 -13.91 -8.60
CA ARG A 101 -3.31 -15.12 -8.11
C ARG A 101 -2.57 -15.76 -6.92
N ARG A 102 -1.25 -15.87 -7.00
CA ARG A 102 -0.43 -16.47 -5.93
C ARG A 102 -0.38 -15.55 -4.72
N ASP A 103 -0.28 -14.24 -4.96
CA ASP A 103 -0.21 -13.24 -3.91
C ASP A 103 -1.51 -13.22 -3.11
N ALA A 104 -2.68 -13.16 -3.78
CA ALA A 104 -3.99 -13.27 -3.12
C ALA A 104 -4.16 -14.60 -2.37
N THR A 105 -3.75 -15.74 -2.96
CA THR A 105 -3.88 -17.07 -2.33
C THR A 105 -2.98 -17.19 -1.09
N THR A 106 -1.74 -16.72 -1.19
CA THR A 106 -0.77 -16.73 -0.07
C THR A 106 -1.25 -15.84 1.06
N LEU A 107 -1.71 -14.63 0.74
CA LEU A 107 -2.26 -13.69 1.71
C LEU A 107 -3.46 -14.29 2.46
N THR A 108 -4.39 -14.91 1.72
CA THR A 108 -5.57 -15.59 2.29
C THR A 108 -5.17 -16.69 3.25
N ARG A 109 -4.17 -17.50 2.89
CA ARG A 109 -3.67 -18.60 3.73
C ARG A 109 -3.07 -18.08 5.03
N LEU A 110 -2.18 -17.10 4.95
CA LEU A 110 -1.53 -16.49 6.10
C LEU A 110 -2.54 -15.77 7.01
N TYR A 111 -3.52 -15.10 6.40
CA TYR A 111 -4.58 -14.42 7.15
C TYR A 111 -5.41 -15.39 7.98
N ARG A 112 -5.88 -16.49 7.37
CA ARG A 112 -6.61 -17.55 8.07
C ARG A 112 -5.78 -18.20 9.18
N ALA A 113 -4.48 -18.34 8.97
CA ALA A 113 -3.57 -18.93 9.97
C ALA A 113 -3.27 -17.99 11.15
N GLY A 114 -3.68 -16.70 11.06
CA GLY A 114 -3.35 -15.71 12.08
C GLY A 114 -1.89 -15.23 12.04
N GLU A 115 -1.18 -15.47 10.93
CA GLU A 115 0.23 -15.13 10.76
C GLU A 115 0.46 -13.70 10.25
N LEU A 116 -0.61 -12.95 9.98
CA LEU A 116 -0.53 -11.57 9.52
C LEU A 116 -0.77 -10.58 10.67
N THR A 117 0.07 -9.56 10.75
CA THR A 117 -0.07 -8.47 11.70
C THR A 117 -0.78 -7.30 11.04
N PRO A 118 -2.02 -6.97 11.44
CA PRO A 118 -2.74 -5.82 10.92
C PRO A 118 -2.03 -4.52 11.30
N VAL A 119 -2.06 -3.56 10.40
CA VAL A 119 -1.62 -2.19 10.68
C VAL A 119 -2.83 -1.30 10.96
N TRP A 120 -2.59 -0.31 11.79
CA TRP A 120 -3.61 0.69 12.06
C TRP A 120 -3.87 1.57 10.81
N VAL A 121 -5.14 1.69 10.43
CA VAL A 121 -5.57 2.53 9.30
C VAL A 121 -5.89 3.94 9.82
N PRO A 122 -5.21 4.98 9.32
CA PRO A 122 -5.45 6.36 9.75
C PRO A 122 -6.82 6.88 9.29
N TYR A 123 -7.37 7.83 10.04
CA TYR A 123 -8.48 8.64 9.56
C TYR A 123 -8.06 9.47 8.34
N LYS A 124 -9.02 9.89 7.51
CA LYS A 124 -8.75 10.62 6.25
C LYS A 124 -7.91 11.88 6.47
N GLU A 125 -8.18 12.60 7.53
CA GLU A 125 -7.44 13.82 7.90
C GLU A 125 -5.99 13.53 8.28
N GLN A 126 -5.76 12.44 9.01
CA GLN A 126 -4.42 12.02 9.40
C GLN A 126 -3.65 11.48 8.20
N GLU A 127 -4.31 10.76 7.30
CA GLU A 127 -3.72 10.29 6.05
C GLU A 127 -3.28 11.49 5.19
N ALA A 128 -4.14 12.49 5.01
CA ALA A 128 -3.83 13.70 4.26
C ALA A 128 -2.62 14.46 4.85
N ILE A 129 -2.54 14.59 6.17
CA ILE A 129 -1.39 15.23 6.84
C ILE A 129 -0.11 14.41 6.61
N ARG A 130 -0.18 13.09 6.73
CA ARG A 130 0.99 12.21 6.48
C ARG A 130 1.46 12.31 5.03
N ASP A 131 0.54 12.34 4.07
CA ASP A 131 0.89 12.44 2.65
C ASP A 131 1.51 13.80 2.32
N LEU A 132 0.96 14.88 2.88
CA LEU A 132 1.54 16.22 2.74
C LEU A 132 2.96 16.30 3.34
N THR A 133 3.16 15.68 4.53
CA THR A 133 4.47 15.65 5.18
C THR A 133 5.48 14.88 4.35
N ARG A 134 5.11 13.71 3.83
CA ARG A 134 5.96 12.90 2.95
C ARG A 134 6.30 13.65 1.66
N ALA A 135 5.31 14.23 0.99
CA ALA A 135 5.53 15.02 -0.21
C ALA A 135 6.50 16.18 0.05
N ARG A 136 6.38 16.86 1.20
CA ARG A 136 7.33 17.92 1.59
C ARG A 136 8.75 17.39 1.81
N GLU A 137 8.90 16.25 2.46
CA GLU A 137 10.20 15.60 2.69
C GLU A 137 10.85 15.19 1.36
N ASP A 138 10.08 14.61 0.45
CA ASP A 138 10.54 14.22 -0.88
C ASP A 138 11.01 15.43 -1.68
N MET A 139 10.25 16.53 -1.68
CA MET A 139 10.66 17.77 -2.35
C MET A 139 11.94 18.35 -1.77
N LYS A 140 12.13 18.32 -0.45
CA LYS A 140 13.39 18.77 0.19
C LYS A 140 14.57 17.88 -0.19
N SER A 141 14.37 16.58 -0.24
CA SER A 141 15.38 15.62 -0.69
C SER A 141 15.78 15.87 -2.14
N MET A 142 14.80 16.03 -3.03
CA MET A 142 15.02 16.34 -4.45
C MET A 142 15.78 17.66 -4.63
N GLU A 143 15.42 18.70 -3.88
CA GLU A 143 16.15 19.98 -3.86
C GLU A 143 17.61 19.79 -3.43
N GLY A 144 17.85 19.01 -2.37
CA GLY A 144 19.19 18.68 -1.89
C GLY A 144 20.02 17.98 -2.96
N HIS A 145 19.46 16.96 -3.61
CA HIS A 145 20.12 16.25 -4.70
C HIS A 145 20.42 17.16 -5.91
N ALA A 146 19.48 18.03 -6.29
CA ALA A 146 19.70 19.00 -7.38
C ALA A 146 20.85 19.93 -7.06
N LYS A 147 20.91 20.49 -5.83
CA LYS A 147 22.00 21.32 -5.34
C LYS A 147 23.36 20.61 -5.38
N GLN A 148 23.40 19.33 -4.95
CA GLN A 148 24.62 18.53 -5.00
C GLN A 148 25.10 18.29 -6.42
N ARG A 149 24.20 17.92 -7.35
CA ARG A 149 24.51 17.71 -8.78
C ARG A 149 25.05 18.97 -9.43
N LEU A 150 24.38 20.11 -9.19
CA LEU A 150 24.85 21.41 -9.71
C LEU A 150 26.20 21.82 -9.11
N GLY A 151 26.42 21.60 -7.81
CA GLY A 151 27.68 21.83 -7.16
C GLY A 151 28.81 20.99 -7.75
N ALA A 152 28.59 19.72 -8.01
CA ALA A 152 29.55 18.82 -8.63
C ALA A 152 29.85 19.24 -10.10
N PHE A 153 28.81 19.65 -10.85
CA PHE A 153 28.98 20.19 -12.20
C PHE A 153 29.89 21.43 -12.21
N LEU A 154 29.61 22.42 -11.37
CA LEU A 154 30.40 23.64 -11.27
C LEU A 154 31.86 23.34 -10.91
N LEU A 155 32.11 22.41 -9.98
CA LEU A 155 33.49 22.03 -9.61
C LEU A 155 34.25 21.42 -10.79
N ARG A 156 33.62 20.59 -11.62
CA ARG A 156 34.27 20.04 -12.84
C ARG A 156 34.67 21.12 -13.84
N HIS A 157 33.98 22.25 -13.83
CA HIS A 157 34.28 23.40 -14.67
C HIS A 157 35.16 24.44 -13.96
N GLY A 158 35.84 24.05 -12.88
CA GLY A 158 36.74 24.94 -12.14
C GLY A 158 36.06 26.05 -11.35
N LYS A 159 34.71 26.07 -11.30
CA LYS A 159 33.95 27.08 -10.57
C LYS A 159 33.81 26.69 -9.11
N ARG A 160 34.50 27.43 -8.23
CA ARG A 160 34.47 27.21 -6.78
C ARG A 160 33.75 28.34 -6.08
N PHE A 161 32.90 28.00 -5.14
CA PHE A 161 32.24 28.97 -4.28
C PHE A 161 33.10 29.23 -3.04
N SER A 162 33.45 30.48 -2.77
CA SER A 162 34.29 30.89 -1.66
C SER A 162 33.55 31.33 -0.39
N GLY A 163 32.23 31.43 -0.42
CA GLY A 163 31.41 31.89 0.70
C GLY A 163 30.99 30.76 1.66
N LYS A 164 30.52 31.13 2.84
CA LYS A 164 30.03 30.18 3.89
C LYS A 164 28.78 29.40 3.48
N CYS A 165 27.88 29.98 2.69
CA CYS A 165 26.61 29.34 2.29
C CYS A 165 26.44 29.38 0.77
N LYS A 166 26.45 28.20 0.14
CA LYS A 166 26.35 28.05 -1.33
C LYS A 166 24.98 28.45 -1.89
N TRP A 167 23.93 28.21 -1.14
CA TRP A 167 22.54 28.22 -1.61
C TRP A 167 21.72 29.23 -0.81
N THR A 168 21.97 30.53 -1.02
CA THR A 168 21.12 31.58 -0.43
C THR A 168 20.08 32.04 -1.44
N PRO A 169 18.88 32.47 -1.00
CA PRO A 169 17.80 32.97 -1.88
C PRO A 169 18.26 34.11 -2.81
N ARG A 170 19.21 34.93 -2.36
CA ARG A 170 19.75 36.08 -3.10
C ARG A 170 20.62 35.68 -4.30
N ARG A 171 21.26 34.49 -4.24
CA ARG A 171 22.16 33.99 -5.27
C ARG A 171 21.50 33.07 -6.29
N ALA A 172 20.41 32.42 -5.91
CA ALA A 172 19.59 31.65 -6.83
C ALA A 172 18.94 32.56 -7.91
N ARG A 173 18.83 33.85 -7.64
CA ARG A 173 18.21 34.84 -8.54
C ARG A 173 19.21 35.62 -9.40
N SER A 174 20.49 35.68 -9.03
CA SER A 174 21.53 36.37 -9.80
C SER A 174 22.29 35.34 -10.64
N GLY A 175 21.82 35.09 -11.84
CA GLY A 175 22.54 34.32 -12.87
C GLY A 175 23.72 35.05 -13.47
N THR A 176 24.41 35.90 -12.72
CA THR A 176 25.59 36.65 -13.19
C THR A 176 26.84 35.88 -12.81
N PRO A 177 27.63 35.38 -13.78
CA PRO A 177 28.98 34.89 -13.50
C PRO A 177 29.85 36.07 -13.05
N ALA A 178 30.62 35.86 -11.99
CA ALA A 178 31.75 36.69 -11.66
C ALA A 178 32.93 36.29 -12.53
#